data_a3ced8e04b9fa07a0bda7331bf4e3f73
#
_entry.id   a3ced8e04b9fa07a0bda7331bf4e3f73
#
_cell.length_a   1.000
_cell.length_b   1.000
_cell.length_c   1.000
_cell.angle_alpha   90.00
_cell.angle_beta   90.00
_cell.angle_gamma   90.00
#
_symmetry.space_group_name_H-M   'P 1'
#
loop_
_entity.id
_entity.type
_entity.pdbx_description
1 polymer ?
#
loop_
_entity_poly.entity_id
_entity_poly.type
_entity_poly.pdbx_seq_one_letter_code
_entity_poly.pdbx_strand_id
1 'polypeptide(L)'
;MATEVSSNVIEHLLCEARCAHPLECCGILLGRGEGIVQARAAANVHPDPRQHFEIDPQALIDAHRAARDGDLQVLGYYHSHPNGLAEPSATDRAIAAPDGSVWAIIAAERISF
;
A
#
# COMPACT_ATOMS: atom_id res chain seq x y z
N MET A 1 14.06 -14.36 -1.77
CA MET A 1 13.17 -14.74 -2.87
C MET A 1 12.38 -13.54 -3.32
N ALA A 2 12.02 -13.48 -4.58
CA ALA A 2 11.26 -12.36 -5.10
C ALA A 2 9.78 -12.47 -4.72
N THR A 3 9.19 -11.36 -4.29
CA THR A 3 7.76 -11.26 -4.06
C THR A 3 7.03 -11.27 -5.41
N GLU A 4 6.02 -12.13 -5.54
CA GLU A 4 5.19 -12.16 -6.74
C GLU A 4 3.99 -11.25 -6.55
N VAL A 5 3.66 -10.48 -7.60
CA VAL A 5 2.52 -9.55 -7.59
C VAL A 5 1.69 -9.82 -8.84
N SER A 6 0.40 -10.12 -8.66
CA SER A 6 -0.47 -10.39 -9.79
C SER A 6 -0.73 -9.12 -10.61
N SER A 7 -0.96 -9.28 -11.92
CA SER A 7 -1.15 -8.14 -12.82
C SER A 7 -2.38 -7.31 -12.48
N ASN A 8 -3.44 -7.93 -11.97
CA ASN A 8 -4.64 -7.18 -11.56
C ASN A 8 -4.37 -6.27 -10.36
N VAL A 9 -3.45 -6.65 -9.47
CA VAL A 9 -3.01 -5.79 -8.36
C VAL A 9 -2.31 -4.56 -8.90
N ILE A 10 -1.37 -4.75 -9.84
CA ILE A 10 -0.64 -3.64 -10.45
C ILE A 10 -1.59 -2.66 -11.13
N GLU A 11 -2.56 -3.16 -11.90
CA GLU A 11 -3.57 -2.33 -12.55
C GLU A 11 -4.41 -1.55 -11.54
N HIS A 12 -4.82 -2.21 -10.45
CA HIS A 12 -5.57 -1.58 -9.37
C HIS A 12 -4.79 -0.42 -8.74
N LEU A 13 -3.51 -0.65 -8.43
CA LEU A 13 -2.67 0.37 -7.79
C LEU A 13 -2.49 1.59 -8.69
N LEU A 14 -2.23 1.39 -9.97
CA LEU A 14 -2.09 2.49 -10.93
C LEU A 14 -3.39 3.27 -11.10
N CYS A 15 -4.52 2.57 -11.19
CA CYS A 15 -5.83 3.20 -11.31
C CYS A 15 -6.17 4.03 -10.08
N GLU A 16 -5.94 3.47 -8.89
CA GLU A 16 -6.24 4.16 -7.64
C GLU A 16 -5.40 5.42 -7.48
N ALA A 17 -4.11 5.35 -7.81
CA ALA A 17 -3.22 6.51 -7.74
C ALA A 17 -3.69 7.63 -8.66
N ARG A 18 -4.12 7.29 -9.88
CA ARG A 18 -4.65 8.28 -10.83
C ARG A 18 -5.93 8.92 -10.32
N CYS A 19 -6.82 8.11 -9.74
CA CYS A 19 -8.11 8.61 -9.23
C CYS A 19 -7.93 9.48 -8.00
N ALA A 20 -6.93 9.21 -7.16
CA ALA A 20 -6.70 9.96 -5.94
C ALA A 20 -5.93 11.26 -6.15
N HIS A 21 -5.17 11.36 -7.26
CA HIS A 21 -4.35 12.55 -7.53
C HIS A 21 -5.15 13.85 -7.37
N PRO A 22 -4.69 14.89 -6.67
CA PRO A 22 -3.33 15.10 -6.14
C PRO A 22 -3.10 14.63 -4.69
N LEU A 23 -3.99 13.82 -4.16
CA LEU A 23 -3.84 13.26 -2.81
C LEU A 23 -3.08 11.94 -2.88
N GLU A 24 -2.35 11.60 -1.81
CA GLU A 24 -1.77 10.27 -1.67
C GLU A 24 -2.88 9.26 -1.39
N CYS A 25 -2.92 8.18 -2.17
CA CYS A 25 -3.75 7.03 -1.82
C CYS A 25 -2.93 6.05 -1.00
N CYS A 26 -3.59 5.19 -0.27
CA CYS A 26 -2.92 4.17 0.53
C CYS A 26 -3.81 2.94 0.70
N GLY A 27 -3.22 1.86 1.14
CA GLY A 27 -3.96 0.64 1.39
C GLY A 27 -3.07 -0.53 1.81
N ILE A 28 -3.65 -1.71 1.72
CA ILE A 28 -3.08 -2.94 2.28
C ILE A 28 -2.89 -3.95 1.16
N LEU A 29 -1.72 -4.59 1.14
CA LEU A 29 -1.40 -5.65 0.20
C LEU A 29 -1.66 -7.01 0.87
N LEU A 30 -2.50 -7.82 0.25
CA LEU A 30 -2.95 -9.09 0.79
C LEU A 30 -2.54 -10.23 -0.11
N GLY A 31 -2.24 -11.37 0.49
CA GLY A 31 -1.87 -12.55 -0.28
C GLY A 31 -1.59 -13.76 0.59
N ARG A 32 -0.89 -14.73 -0.01
CA ARG A 32 -0.48 -15.96 0.67
C ARG A 32 0.96 -16.27 0.29
N GLY A 33 1.76 -16.70 1.28
CA GLY A 33 3.18 -16.95 1.07
C GLY A 33 3.87 -15.68 0.61
N GLU A 34 4.44 -15.68 -0.57
CA GLU A 34 5.11 -14.51 -1.16
C GLU A 34 4.29 -13.88 -2.28
N GLY A 35 3.07 -14.35 -2.50
CA GLY A 35 2.22 -13.88 -3.59
C GLY A 35 1.21 -12.84 -3.15
N ILE A 36 1.36 -11.61 -3.62
CA ILE A 36 0.38 -10.54 -3.42
C ILE A 36 -0.69 -10.68 -4.49
N VAL A 37 -1.92 -10.97 -4.07
CA VAL A 37 -3.03 -11.27 -4.98
C VAL A 37 -4.17 -10.26 -4.90
N GLN A 38 -4.15 -9.38 -3.90
CA GLN A 38 -5.18 -8.36 -3.72
C GLN A 38 -4.61 -7.10 -3.11
N ALA A 39 -5.04 -5.94 -3.63
CA ALA A 39 -4.81 -4.65 -2.99
C ALA A 39 -6.15 -4.16 -2.45
N ARG A 40 -6.19 -3.78 -1.18
CA ARG A 40 -7.40 -3.26 -0.54
C ARG A 40 -7.20 -1.80 -0.22
N ALA A 41 -7.97 -0.94 -0.89
CA ALA A 41 -7.91 0.49 -0.65
C ALA A 41 -8.36 0.82 0.77
N ALA A 42 -7.69 1.80 1.38
CA ALA A 42 -8.05 2.33 2.68
C ALA A 42 -8.07 3.86 2.62
N ALA A 43 -8.83 4.47 3.51
CA ALA A 43 -8.86 5.92 3.59
C ALA A 43 -7.50 6.45 4.07
N ASN A 44 -7.06 7.55 3.47
CA ASN A 44 -5.92 8.30 3.96
C ASN A 44 -6.46 9.31 4.97
N VAL A 45 -6.24 9.05 6.24
CA VAL A 45 -6.76 9.88 7.34
C VAL A 45 -5.75 10.91 7.83
N HIS A 46 -4.63 11.07 7.15
CA HIS A 46 -3.64 12.08 7.52
C HIS A 46 -4.19 13.49 7.30
N PRO A 47 -3.90 14.46 8.20
CA PRO A 47 -4.36 15.84 8.04
C PRO A 47 -3.82 16.54 6.80
N ASP A 48 -2.68 16.09 6.25
CA ASP A 48 -2.10 16.63 5.03
C ASP A 48 -1.97 15.51 3.98
N PRO A 49 -3.09 15.12 3.33
CA PRO A 49 -3.09 13.95 2.43
C PRO A 49 -2.41 14.20 1.09
N ARG A 50 -1.99 15.43 0.80
CA ARG A 50 -1.24 15.72 -0.44
C ARG A 50 0.22 15.32 -0.35
N GLN A 51 0.79 15.29 0.85
CA GLN A 51 2.21 15.05 1.08
C GLN A 51 2.49 13.87 2.00
N HIS A 52 1.47 13.38 2.70
CA HIS A 52 1.61 12.32 3.68
C HIS A 52 0.42 11.37 3.60
N PHE A 53 0.58 10.20 4.18
CA PHE A 53 -0.51 9.26 4.31
C PHE A 53 -0.54 8.66 5.71
N GLU A 54 -1.73 8.27 6.10
CA GLU A 54 -1.96 7.45 7.29
C GLU A 54 -3.12 6.53 6.97
N ILE A 55 -2.87 5.22 7.00
CA ILE A 55 -3.90 4.23 6.72
C ILE A 55 -4.92 4.25 7.85
N ASP A 56 -6.21 4.31 7.51
CA ASP A 56 -7.29 4.25 8.51
C ASP A 56 -7.07 3.06 9.46
N PRO A 57 -6.94 3.29 10.77
CA PRO A 57 -6.70 2.22 11.73
C PRO A 57 -7.75 1.12 11.69
N GLN A 58 -9.00 1.43 11.38
CA GLN A 58 -10.05 0.43 11.31
C GLN A 58 -9.80 -0.54 10.16
N ALA A 59 -9.30 -0.05 9.01
CA ALA A 59 -8.95 -0.91 7.89
C ALA A 59 -7.84 -1.90 8.27
N LEU A 60 -6.84 -1.45 9.04
CA LEU A 60 -5.77 -2.32 9.52
C LEU A 60 -6.31 -3.39 10.48
N ILE A 61 -7.16 -3.00 11.41
CA ILE A 61 -7.77 -3.92 12.37
C ILE A 61 -8.57 -4.98 11.63
N ASP A 62 -9.41 -4.59 10.68
CA ASP A 62 -10.25 -5.51 9.91
C ASP A 62 -9.41 -6.50 9.10
N ALA A 63 -8.34 -6.03 8.46
CA ALA A 63 -7.46 -6.88 7.65
C ALA A 63 -6.73 -7.92 8.51
N HIS A 64 -6.19 -7.51 9.65
CA HIS A 64 -5.49 -8.43 10.56
C HIS A 64 -6.44 -9.42 11.22
N ARG A 65 -7.66 -8.99 11.52
CA ARG A 65 -8.69 -9.88 12.07
C ARG A 65 -9.08 -10.95 11.06
N ALA A 66 -9.31 -10.56 9.81
CA ALA A 66 -9.62 -11.50 8.73
C ALA A 66 -8.46 -12.50 8.51
N ALA A 67 -7.21 -12.02 8.56
CA ALA A 67 -6.04 -12.89 8.42
C ALA A 67 -5.98 -13.96 9.52
N ARG A 68 -6.30 -13.60 10.75
CA ARG A 68 -6.34 -14.56 11.86
C ARG A 68 -7.44 -15.60 11.68
N ASP A 69 -8.51 -15.24 10.97
CA ASP A 69 -9.63 -16.16 10.71
C ASP A 69 -9.39 -17.03 9.46
N GLY A 70 -8.18 -17.01 8.91
CA GLY A 70 -7.79 -17.88 7.79
C GLY A 70 -7.96 -17.26 6.40
N ASP A 71 -8.31 -15.99 6.31
CA ASP A 71 -8.39 -15.26 5.06
C ASP A 71 -6.98 -14.85 4.57
N LEU A 72 -6.90 -14.05 3.51
CA LEU A 72 -5.62 -13.58 2.97
C LEU A 72 -4.82 -12.88 4.06
N GLN A 73 -3.50 -13.08 4.03
CA GLN A 73 -2.60 -12.51 5.00
C GLN A 73 -2.18 -11.09 4.59
N VAL A 74 -1.88 -10.25 5.57
CA VAL A 74 -1.33 -8.92 5.32
C VAL A 74 0.15 -9.08 4.99
N LEU A 75 0.52 -8.85 3.74
CA LEU A 75 1.91 -8.98 3.28
C LEU A 75 2.61 -7.63 3.21
N GLY A 76 1.88 -6.53 3.19
CA GLY A 76 2.48 -5.22 3.14
C GLY A 76 1.46 -4.11 2.95
N TYR A 77 1.97 -2.96 2.54
CA TYR A 77 1.18 -1.74 2.44
C TYR A 77 1.60 -0.97 1.19
N TYR A 78 0.76 -0.07 0.71
CA TYR A 78 1.10 0.76 -0.43
C TYR A 78 0.62 2.19 -0.22
N HIS A 79 1.27 3.11 -0.93
CA HIS A 79 0.82 4.49 -1.02
C HIS A 79 1.34 5.10 -2.32
N SER A 80 0.76 6.22 -2.72
CA SER A 80 1.19 6.93 -3.93
C SER A 80 1.95 8.21 -3.56
N HIS A 81 2.88 8.61 -4.44
CA HIS A 81 3.60 9.87 -4.36
C HIS A 81 3.17 10.75 -5.53
N PRO A 82 2.25 11.70 -5.32
CA PRO A 82 1.79 12.58 -6.42
C PRO A 82 2.88 13.44 -7.03
N ASN A 83 4.01 13.62 -6.33
CA ASN A 83 5.16 14.37 -6.84
C ASN A 83 5.98 13.61 -7.89
N GLY A 84 5.62 12.35 -8.20
CA GLY A 84 6.26 11.56 -9.22
C GLY A 84 7.54 10.84 -8.82
N LEU A 85 7.92 10.85 -7.54
CA LEU A 85 9.12 10.18 -7.04
C LEU A 85 8.75 8.81 -6.46
N ALA A 86 9.23 7.73 -7.10
CA ALA A 86 8.97 6.36 -6.66
C ALA A 86 10.01 5.91 -5.61
N GLU A 87 10.35 6.79 -4.68
CA GLU A 87 11.32 6.54 -3.63
C GLU A 87 10.71 6.88 -2.27
N PRO A 88 11.04 6.14 -1.20
CA PRO A 88 10.54 6.46 0.12
C PRO A 88 11.02 7.85 0.56
N SER A 89 10.10 8.64 1.12
CA SER A 89 10.46 9.89 1.77
C SER A 89 11.13 9.59 3.12
N ALA A 90 11.69 10.61 3.76
CA ALA A 90 12.24 10.44 5.11
C ALA A 90 11.14 10.01 6.10
N THR A 91 9.92 10.53 5.93
CA THR A 91 8.77 10.14 6.75
C THR A 91 8.41 8.68 6.51
N ASP A 92 8.37 8.22 5.25
CA ASP A 92 8.07 6.84 4.91
C ASP A 92 9.07 5.88 5.56
N ARG A 93 10.36 6.21 5.52
CA ARG A 93 11.41 5.39 6.12
C ARG A 93 11.28 5.33 7.64
N ALA A 94 10.83 6.41 8.25
CA ALA A 94 10.68 6.47 9.70
C ALA A 94 9.54 5.59 10.20
N ILE A 95 8.47 5.42 9.41
CA ILE A 95 7.30 4.63 9.81
C ILE A 95 7.34 3.19 9.31
N ALA A 96 8.25 2.86 8.37
CA ALA A 96 8.37 1.50 7.86
C ALA A 96 8.90 0.57 8.95
N ALA A 97 8.11 -0.45 9.32
CA ALA A 97 8.51 -1.40 10.34
C ALA A 97 9.48 -2.44 9.76
N PRO A 98 10.53 -2.83 10.51
CA PRO A 98 11.48 -3.84 10.03
C PRO A 98 10.96 -5.27 10.25
N ASP A 99 9.74 -5.54 9.83
CA ASP A 99 9.04 -6.81 10.07
C ASP A 99 8.94 -7.68 8.82
N GLY A 100 9.62 -7.31 7.72
CA GLY A 100 9.56 -8.03 6.48
C GLY A 100 8.38 -7.66 5.59
N SER A 101 7.56 -6.70 5.99
CA SER A 101 6.45 -6.23 5.16
C SER A 101 6.94 -5.59 3.87
N VAL A 102 6.17 -5.82 2.81
CA VAL A 102 6.42 -5.18 1.51
C VAL A 102 5.82 -3.77 1.54
N TRP A 103 6.59 -2.80 1.06
CA TRP A 103 6.13 -1.41 0.93
C TRP A 103 6.17 -1.02 -0.55
N ALA A 104 5.00 -0.80 -1.14
CA ALA A 104 4.89 -0.40 -2.54
C ALA A 104 4.65 1.11 -2.64
N ILE A 105 5.38 1.76 -3.52
CA ILE A 105 5.26 3.19 -3.79
C ILE A 105 4.87 3.38 -5.24
N ILE A 106 3.78 4.09 -5.48
CA ILE A 106 3.26 4.35 -6.82
C ILE A 106 3.55 5.81 -7.16
N ALA A 107 4.29 6.03 -8.25
CA ALA A 107 4.61 7.37 -8.70
C ALA A 107 4.39 7.46 -10.21
N ALA A 108 3.49 8.31 -10.65
CA ALA A 108 3.04 8.40 -12.04
C ALA A 108 2.55 7.03 -12.51
N GLU A 109 3.21 6.39 -13.47
CA GLU A 109 2.84 5.04 -13.94
C GLU A 109 3.86 3.98 -13.53
N ARG A 110 4.63 4.24 -12.47
CA ARG A 110 5.68 3.36 -11.98
C ARG A 110 5.36 2.92 -10.57
N ILE A 111 5.67 1.65 -10.27
CA ILE A 111 5.52 1.10 -8.94
C ILE A 111 6.86 0.53 -8.50
N SER A 112 7.30 0.93 -7.30
CA SER A 112 8.47 0.39 -6.63
C SER A 112 8.02 -0.45 -5.44
N PHE A 113 8.56 -1.62 -5.31
CA PHE A 113 8.24 -2.52 -4.19
C PHE A 113 9.43 -2.67 -3.25
#